data_a0f083a31a27311ab1aa4a425fc65cf4
#
_entry.id   a0f083a31a27311ab1aa4a425fc65cf4
#
_cell.length_a   1.000
_cell.length_b   1.000
_cell.length_c   1.000
_cell.angle_alpha   90.00
_cell.angle_beta   90.00
_cell.angle_gamma   90.00
#
_symmetry.space_group_name_H-M   'P 1'
#
loop_
_entity.id
_entity.type
_entity.pdbx_description
1 polymer ?
#
loop_
_entity_poly.entity_id
_entity_poly.type
_entity_poly.pdbx_seq_one_letter_code
_entity_poly.pdbx_strand_id
1 'polypeptide(L)'
;MAAHKTVRQLPQSHNSPVELLLPRHGVVTLYGYGIQVRLDRGHLFLEDGIGADRRRYRLPRVGHGLRRLVVIGSDGMVSLAALRWLADQDASFVMLERDGSVLATTGPVRPSDAKLRRAQALAHSSGAALRITRELISQKLAGQERVARHKLLDSTTADAIAHFSSEVPAGENITTVRLIESQGARAYWSAWSALPVNFPKNDLSRVPEHWRSFGARVSPLTGSPRHATNPPNAILNYLYSVLESEARLAAAALGLDPGLGVLHVDTPARDSLACDLMEPVRPQVDAYLLDWITRQPLRREWFFEQRDGNCRLAGSFAVRLSETAPIWGRAVAPIAEWVAQQLWSTTRKRAEIDLPPTHLTQTHRREAKGISSTSIAPVAPRVENLCRGCGKPINPGRKHCADCAIRPATERFVSAARLGRAAAQTPEALAKQS
;
A
#
# COMPACT_ATOMS: atom_id res chain seq x y z
N MET A 1 6.47 -40.62 52.44
CA MET A 1 6.52 -39.15 52.24
C MET A 1 6.12 -38.84 50.84
N ALA A 2 4.88 -38.39 50.60
CA ALA A 2 4.36 -38.10 49.26
C ALA A 2 4.56 -36.61 48.97
N ALA A 3 5.28 -36.30 47.88
CA ALA A 3 5.52 -34.93 47.42
C ALA A 3 4.29 -34.41 46.66
N HIS A 4 3.57 -33.47 47.26
CA HIS A 4 2.52 -32.70 46.57
C HIS A 4 3.12 -31.84 45.46
N LYS A 5 2.83 -32.19 44.19
CA LYS A 5 3.06 -31.32 43.05
C LYS A 5 2.00 -30.21 43.06
N THR A 6 2.42 -29.02 43.44
CA THR A 6 1.61 -27.81 43.27
C THR A 6 1.39 -27.53 41.78
N VAL A 7 0.18 -27.75 41.28
CA VAL A 7 -0.25 -27.34 39.94
C VAL A 7 -0.25 -25.82 39.93
N ARG A 8 0.66 -25.21 39.20
CA ARG A 8 0.60 -23.76 38.91
C ARG A 8 -0.66 -23.48 38.11
N GLN A 9 -1.63 -22.84 38.78
CA GLN A 9 -2.76 -22.25 38.09
C GLN A 9 -2.28 -21.25 37.05
N LEU A 10 -2.65 -21.49 35.79
CA LEU A 10 -2.49 -20.50 34.71
C LEU A 10 -3.26 -19.22 35.09
N PRO A 11 -2.68 -18.02 34.84
CA PRO A 11 -3.33 -16.77 35.18
C PRO A 11 -4.68 -16.69 34.47
N GLN A 12 -5.73 -16.43 35.24
CA GLN A 12 -7.09 -16.23 34.79
C GLN A 12 -7.08 -15.10 33.76
N SER A 13 -7.66 -15.37 32.61
CA SER A 13 -7.84 -14.38 31.53
C SER A 13 -8.59 -13.16 32.08
N HIS A 14 -7.93 -12.03 32.20
CA HIS A 14 -8.59 -10.76 32.49
C HIS A 14 -9.62 -10.52 31.39
N ASN A 15 -10.89 -10.59 31.75
CA ASN A 15 -12.04 -10.37 30.88
C ASN A 15 -12.19 -8.85 30.61
N SER A 16 -11.28 -8.26 29.84
CA SER A 16 -11.50 -6.91 29.34
C SER A 16 -12.73 -6.90 28.44
N PRO A 17 -13.65 -5.93 28.59
CA PRO A 17 -14.85 -5.85 27.76
C PRO A 17 -14.47 -5.76 26.29
N VAL A 18 -15.26 -6.40 25.42
CA VAL A 18 -15.08 -6.30 23.97
C VAL A 18 -15.73 -5.00 23.49
N GLU A 19 -14.94 -4.11 22.97
CA GLU A 19 -15.40 -2.80 22.49
C GLU A 19 -15.73 -2.82 20.99
N LEU A 20 -16.74 -2.04 20.59
CA LEU A 20 -17.00 -1.78 19.17
C LEU A 20 -15.96 -0.76 18.67
N LEU A 21 -15.13 -1.19 17.72
CA LEU A 21 -14.10 -0.33 17.17
C LEU A 21 -14.62 0.42 15.94
N LEU A 22 -14.49 1.76 15.97
CA LEU A 22 -14.70 2.61 14.81
C LEU A 22 -13.33 3.08 14.27
N PRO A 23 -12.92 2.60 13.08
CA PRO A 23 -11.62 2.93 12.53
C PRO A 23 -11.48 4.42 12.22
N ARG A 24 -10.46 5.08 12.75
CA ARG A 24 -10.12 6.43 12.33
C ARG A 24 -9.56 6.41 10.91
N HIS A 25 -10.12 7.24 10.04
CA HIS A 25 -9.73 7.31 8.63
C HIS A 25 -9.71 5.95 7.90
N GLY A 26 -10.45 4.96 8.42
CA GLY A 26 -10.50 3.61 7.86
C GLY A 26 -9.29 2.73 8.22
N VAL A 27 -8.44 3.14 9.15
CA VAL A 27 -7.25 2.39 9.58
C VAL A 27 -7.43 1.90 11.02
N VAL A 28 -7.11 0.63 11.23
CA VAL A 28 -6.94 0.03 12.57
C VAL A 28 -5.53 -0.49 12.65
N THR A 29 -4.81 -0.11 13.70
CA THR A 29 -3.46 -0.57 13.96
C THR A 29 -3.42 -1.35 15.26
N LEU A 30 -2.94 -2.59 15.17
CA LEU A 30 -2.70 -3.48 16.31
C LEU A 30 -1.20 -3.49 16.62
N TYR A 31 -0.85 -3.48 17.91
CA TYR A 31 0.54 -3.59 18.34
C TYR A 31 0.66 -4.31 19.68
N GLY A 32 1.80 -4.95 19.90
CA GLY A 32 2.07 -5.64 21.16
C GLY A 32 2.53 -7.07 20.99
N TYR A 33 2.15 -7.93 21.92
CA TYR A 33 2.45 -9.36 21.93
C TYR A 33 1.16 -10.17 21.94
N GLY A 34 1.21 -11.39 21.37
CA GLY A 34 0.07 -12.29 21.33
C GLY A 34 -1.12 -11.65 20.60
N ILE A 35 -0.86 -10.89 19.53
CA ILE A 35 -1.90 -10.26 18.71
C ILE A 35 -2.81 -11.34 18.13
N GLN A 36 -4.13 -11.15 18.17
CA GLN A 36 -5.08 -12.07 17.56
C GLN A 36 -5.97 -11.35 16.56
N VAL A 37 -6.02 -11.91 15.35
CA VAL A 37 -6.93 -11.49 14.28
C VAL A 37 -7.71 -12.71 13.82
N ARG A 38 -8.95 -12.84 14.24
CA ARG A 38 -9.78 -14.01 13.95
C ARG A 38 -11.23 -13.62 13.63
N LEU A 39 -11.94 -14.55 13.03
CA LEU A 39 -13.37 -14.40 12.82
C LEU A 39 -14.14 -15.04 13.98
N ASP A 40 -15.10 -14.33 14.53
CA ASP A 40 -16.02 -14.82 15.53
C ASP A 40 -17.47 -14.46 15.16
N ARG A 41 -18.29 -15.46 14.90
CA ARG A 41 -19.72 -15.32 14.51
C ARG A 41 -19.92 -14.29 13.38
N GLY A 42 -19.05 -14.31 12.35
CA GLY A 42 -19.13 -13.42 11.21
C GLY A 42 -18.55 -12.02 11.42
N HIS A 43 -18.07 -11.70 12.60
CA HIS A 43 -17.42 -10.44 12.94
C HIS A 43 -15.90 -10.61 13.00
N LEU A 44 -15.16 -9.58 12.61
CA LEU A 44 -13.72 -9.58 12.82
C LEU A 44 -13.41 -9.25 14.27
N PHE A 45 -12.76 -10.20 14.94
CA PHE A 45 -12.30 -10.05 16.31
C PHE A 45 -10.81 -9.72 16.32
N LEU A 46 -10.47 -8.67 17.03
CA LEU A 46 -9.11 -8.17 17.16
C LEU A 46 -8.72 -8.12 18.64
N GLU A 47 -7.51 -8.57 18.93
CA GLU A 47 -6.94 -8.47 20.28
C GLU A 47 -5.49 -8.01 20.17
N ASP A 48 -5.10 -7.01 20.95
CA ASP A 48 -3.74 -6.46 20.98
C ASP A 48 -3.38 -5.91 22.36
N GLY A 49 -2.19 -5.29 22.47
CA GLY A 49 -1.69 -4.67 23.69
C GLY A 49 -0.66 -5.52 24.43
N ILE A 50 -0.24 -5.03 25.61
CA ILE A 50 0.82 -5.66 26.43
C ILE A 50 0.34 -5.76 27.88
N GLY A 51 0.43 -6.93 28.47
CA GLY A 51 0.13 -7.14 29.89
C GLY A 51 -1.31 -6.74 30.26
N ALA A 52 -1.45 -5.81 31.22
CA ALA A 52 -2.76 -5.31 31.67
C ALA A 52 -3.46 -4.41 30.65
N ASP A 53 -2.73 -3.87 29.68
CA ASP A 53 -3.27 -2.96 28.67
C ASP A 53 -3.79 -3.72 27.44
N ARG A 54 -4.16 -4.99 27.58
CA ARG A 54 -4.76 -5.77 26.49
C ARG A 54 -6.13 -5.22 26.14
N ARG A 55 -6.35 -5.04 24.84
CA ARG A 55 -7.59 -4.49 24.27
C ARG A 55 -8.22 -5.52 23.37
N ARG A 56 -9.55 -5.58 23.38
CA ARG A 56 -10.35 -6.49 22.58
C ARG A 56 -11.39 -5.71 21.82
N TYR A 57 -11.43 -5.92 20.52
CA TYR A 57 -12.31 -5.20 19.62
C TYR A 57 -13.08 -6.14 18.72
N ARG A 58 -14.25 -5.69 18.31
CA ARG A 58 -15.11 -6.40 17.38
C ARG A 58 -15.56 -5.44 16.29
N LEU A 59 -15.37 -5.83 15.02
CA LEU A 59 -15.90 -5.10 13.88
C LEU A 59 -17.00 -5.92 13.22
N PRO A 60 -18.21 -5.34 13.02
CA PRO A 60 -19.30 -6.00 12.32
C PRO A 60 -18.97 -6.10 10.83
N ARG A 61 -19.68 -6.99 10.10
CA ARG A 61 -19.47 -7.14 8.65
C ARG A 61 -19.96 -5.93 7.84
N VAL A 62 -20.88 -5.15 8.39
CA VAL A 62 -21.48 -3.98 7.71
C VAL A 62 -21.24 -2.74 8.55
N GLY A 63 -20.90 -1.62 7.88
CA GLY A 63 -20.76 -0.33 8.54
C GLY A 63 -19.47 -0.15 9.34
N HIS A 64 -18.51 -1.08 9.26
CA HIS A 64 -17.26 -1.01 10.03
C HIS A 64 -16.29 0.07 9.56
N GLY A 65 -16.39 0.55 8.31
CA GLY A 65 -15.51 1.57 7.75
C GLY A 65 -14.02 1.20 7.63
N LEU A 66 -13.64 -0.05 7.93
CA LEU A 66 -12.25 -0.51 7.86
C LEU A 66 -11.77 -0.60 6.40
N ARG A 67 -10.63 0.01 6.12
CA ARG A 67 -9.93 -0.06 4.82
C ARG A 67 -8.52 -0.65 4.93
N ARG A 68 -7.89 -0.50 6.10
CA ARG A 68 -6.55 -1.00 6.40
C ARG A 68 -6.53 -1.60 7.79
N LEU A 69 -6.08 -2.84 7.90
CA LEU A 69 -5.65 -3.44 9.15
C LEU A 69 -4.13 -3.50 9.15
N VAL A 70 -3.50 -2.76 10.04
CA VAL A 70 -2.04 -2.74 10.21
C VAL A 70 -1.70 -3.52 11.47
N VAL A 71 -0.78 -4.45 11.37
CA VAL A 71 -0.23 -5.21 12.51
C VAL A 71 1.24 -4.86 12.67
N ILE A 72 1.63 -4.42 13.86
CA ILE A 72 3.02 -4.08 14.20
C ILE A 72 3.49 -5.05 15.27
N GLY A 73 4.35 -5.97 14.90
CA GLY A 73 4.92 -6.96 15.83
C GLY A 73 5.11 -8.32 15.19
N SER A 74 5.83 -9.16 15.90
CA SER A 74 6.29 -10.47 15.42
C SER A 74 5.66 -11.64 16.17
N ASP A 75 4.71 -11.39 17.09
CA ASP A 75 4.07 -12.44 17.89
C ASP A 75 2.55 -12.33 17.84
N GLY A 76 1.90 -13.43 17.47
CA GLY A 76 0.45 -13.47 17.38
C GLY A 76 -0.09 -14.46 16.35
N MET A 77 -1.39 -14.33 16.06
CA MET A 77 -2.11 -15.20 15.14
C MET A 77 -3.06 -14.40 14.23
N VAL A 78 -2.99 -14.70 12.94
CA VAL A 78 -3.99 -14.25 11.96
C VAL A 78 -4.66 -15.47 11.34
N SER A 79 -5.97 -15.63 11.51
CA SER A 79 -6.68 -16.76 10.91
C SER A 79 -6.93 -16.54 9.41
N LEU A 80 -6.90 -17.64 8.61
CA LEU A 80 -7.23 -17.59 7.18
C LEU A 80 -8.66 -17.05 6.94
N ALA A 81 -9.58 -17.34 7.84
CA ALA A 81 -10.95 -16.80 7.78
C ALA A 81 -10.97 -15.27 7.95
N ALA A 82 -10.10 -14.71 8.79
CA ALA A 82 -9.97 -13.27 8.94
C ALA A 82 -9.37 -12.60 7.68
N LEU A 83 -8.35 -13.19 7.06
CA LEU A 83 -7.80 -12.70 5.80
C LEU A 83 -8.83 -12.71 4.67
N ARG A 84 -9.64 -13.79 4.57
CA ARG A 84 -10.75 -13.86 3.62
C ARG A 84 -11.80 -12.79 3.91
N TRP A 85 -12.17 -12.61 5.17
CA TRP A 85 -13.11 -11.57 5.57
C TRP A 85 -12.63 -10.17 5.17
N LEU A 86 -11.34 -9.86 5.39
CA LEU A 86 -10.73 -8.59 4.98
C LEU A 86 -10.81 -8.40 3.46
N ALA A 87 -10.47 -9.43 2.69
CA ALA A 87 -10.54 -9.39 1.23
C ALA A 87 -11.98 -9.18 0.73
N ASP A 88 -12.98 -9.86 1.33
CA ASP A 88 -14.40 -9.72 1.00
C ASP A 88 -14.94 -8.31 1.33
N GLN A 89 -14.30 -7.59 2.24
CA GLN A 89 -14.67 -6.23 2.66
C GLN A 89 -13.80 -5.14 1.98
N ASP A 90 -13.03 -5.48 0.96
CA ASP A 90 -12.07 -4.56 0.31
C ASP A 90 -11.10 -3.89 1.30
N ALA A 91 -10.82 -4.55 2.41
CA ALA A 91 -9.88 -4.09 3.41
C ALA A 91 -8.51 -4.75 3.21
N SER A 92 -7.46 -3.94 3.18
CA SER A 92 -6.09 -4.44 3.06
C SER A 92 -5.52 -4.80 4.42
N PHE A 93 -4.67 -5.83 4.44
CA PHE A 93 -3.87 -6.21 5.59
C PHE A 93 -2.42 -5.82 5.33
N VAL A 94 -1.78 -5.22 6.31
CA VAL A 94 -0.36 -4.81 6.28
C VAL A 94 0.30 -5.29 7.56
N MET A 95 1.40 -6.03 7.44
CA MET A 95 2.21 -6.43 8.58
C MET A 95 3.57 -5.73 8.52
N LEU A 96 3.88 -5.00 9.58
CA LEU A 96 5.15 -4.32 9.78
C LEU A 96 5.93 -5.01 10.89
N GLU A 97 7.22 -5.21 10.67
CA GLU A 97 8.14 -5.62 11.71
C GLU A 97 8.36 -4.48 12.72
N ARG A 98 8.91 -4.79 13.87
CA ARG A 98 9.21 -3.78 14.92
C ARG A 98 10.26 -2.76 14.48
N ASP A 99 11.08 -3.10 13.52
CA ASP A 99 12.05 -2.17 12.93
C ASP A 99 11.40 -1.23 11.89
N GLY A 100 10.12 -1.45 11.58
CA GLY A 100 9.35 -0.69 10.62
C GLY A 100 9.39 -1.26 9.20
N SER A 101 10.13 -2.35 8.95
CA SER A 101 10.13 -2.98 7.62
C SER A 101 8.79 -3.66 7.33
N VAL A 102 8.38 -3.65 6.04
CA VAL A 102 7.14 -4.28 5.59
C VAL A 102 7.38 -5.77 5.41
N LEU A 103 6.75 -6.60 6.26
CA LEU A 103 6.84 -8.05 6.15
C LEU A 103 5.84 -8.61 5.14
N ALA A 104 4.59 -8.19 5.21
CA ALA A 104 3.54 -8.72 4.36
C ALA A 104 2.47 -7.68 4.07
N THR A 105 1.91 -7.75 2.86
CA THR A 105 0.72 -7.01 2.47
C THR A 105 -0.25 -7.93 1.75
N THR A 106 -1.53 -7.84 2.07
CA THR A 106 -2.59 -8.44 1.26
C THR A 106 -3.72 -7.43 1.04
N GLY A 107 -4.42 -7.56 -0.07
CA GLY A 107 -5.52 -6.64 -0.38
C GLY A 107 -6.27 -7.09 -1.61
N PRO A 108 -7.26 -6.31 -2.06
CA PRO A 108 -7.93 -6.56 -3.32
C PRO A 108 -6.91 -6.59 -4.46
N VAL A 109 -6.73 -7.77 -5.05
CA VAL A 109 -5.80 -7.99 -6.17
C VAL A 109 -6.61 -8.23 -7.43
N ARG A 110 -6.20 -7.64 -8.52
CA ARG A 110 -6.77 -7.97 -9.83
C ARG A 110 -6.25 -9.32 -10.32
N PRO A 111 -7.04 -10.00 -11.18
CA PRO A 111 -6.52 -11.14 -11.92
C PRO A 111 -5.22 -10.74 -12.64
N SER A 112 -4.24 -11.64 -12.61
CA SER A 112 -2.94 -11.42 -13.24
C SER A 112 -3.09 -11.18 -14.75
N ASP A 113 -2.58 -10.04 -15.24
CA ASP A 113 -2.43 -9.79 -16.67
C ASP A 113 -1.05 -10.26 -17.14
N ALA A 114 -1.01 -11.40 -17.84
CA ALA A 114 0.24 -11.98 -18.31
C ALA A 114 0.99 -11.09 -19.31
N LYS A 115 0.26 -10.25 -20.09
CA LYS A 115 0.89 -9.31 -21.02
C LYS A 115 1.56 -8.17 -20.28
N LEU A 116 0.88 -7.59 -19.28
CA LEU A 116 1.44 -6.54 -18.43
C LEU A 116 2.68 -7.03 -17.68
N ARG A 117 2.62 -8.23 -17.08
CA ARG A 117 3.77 -8.81 -16.38
C ARG A 117 4.95 -9.06 -17.31
N ARG A 118 4.70 -9.54 -18.55
CA ARG A 118 5.75 -9.69 -19.54
C ARG A 118 6.34 -8.35 -19.96
N ALA A 119 5.51 -7.32 -20.14
CA ALA A 119 5.98 -5.96 -20.45
C ALA A 119 6.84 -5.41 -19.31
N GLN A 120 6.46 -5.64 -18.06
CA GLN A 120 7.24 -5.28 -16.89
C GLN A 120 8.60 -5.99 -16.88
N ALA A 121 8.63 -7.31 -17.05
CA ALA A 121 9.87 -8.10 -17.10
C ALA A 121 10.81 -7.66 -18.24
N LEU A 122 10.25 -7.19 -19.36
CA LEU A 122 11.02 -6.72 -20.53
C LEU A 122 11.21 -5.19 -20.54
N ALA A 123 10.92 -4.48 -19.46
CA ALA A 123 10.96 -3.02 -19.43
C ALA A 123 12.34 -2.45 -19.77
N HIS A 124 13.41 -3.10 -19.30
CA HIS A 124 14.79 -2.70 -19.61
C HIS A 124 15.14 -2.85 -21.10
N SER A 125 14.72 -3.95 -21.71
CA SER A 125 14.99 -4.25 -23.12
C SER A 125 14.16 -3.40 -24.08
N SER A 126 12.95 -2.98 -23.67
CA SER A 126 12.04 -2.16 -24.49
C SER A 126 12.31 -0.67 -24.39
N GLY A 127 13.26 -0.23 -23.56
CA GLY A 127 13.49 1.16 -23.24
C GLY A 127 12.42 1.82 -22.37
N ALA A 128 11.39 1.07 -21.93
CA ALA A 128 10.37 1.59 -21.03
C ALA A 128 10.95 1.92 -19.66
N ALA A 129 11.86 1.09 -19.14
CA ALA A 129 12.49 1.32 -17.85
C ALA A 129 13.19 2.68 -17.79
N LEU A 130 13.95 3.06 -18.82
CA LEU A 130 14.63 4.38 -18.87
C LEU A 130 13.62 5.52 -18.90
N ARG A 131 12.55 5.43 -19.69
CA ARG A 131 11.52 6.48 -19.75
C ARG A 131 10.82 6.65 -18.41
N ILE A 132 10.44 5.53 -17.78
CA ILE A 132 9.79 5.54 -16.47
C ILE A 132 10.75 6.10 -15.42
N THR A 133 12.00 5.65 -15.40
CA THR A 133 13.03 6.14 -14.47
C THR A 133 13.24 7.65 -14.56
N ARG A 134 13.39 8.20 -15.78
CA ARG A 134 13.53 9.64 -15.97
C ARG A 134 12.37 10.41 -15.37
N GLU A 135 11.14 9.98 -15.61
CA GLU A 135 9.95 10.65 -15.07
C GLU A 135 9.85 10.56 -13.55
N LEU A 136 10.06 9.37 -12.97
CA LEU A 136 10.01 9.19 -11.52
C LEU A 136 11.06 10.06 -10.81
N ILE A 137 12.28 10.12 -11.35
CA ILE A 137 13.36 10.92 -10.76
C ILE A 137 13.14 12.42 -10.98
N SER A 138 12.64 12.84 -12.15
CA SER A 138 12.26 14.24 -12.36
C SER A 138 11.21 14.71 -11.34
N GLN A 139 10.17 13.91 -11.11
CA GLN A 139 9.14 14.23 -10.11
C GLN A 139 9.72 14.27 -8.68
N LYS A 140 10.61 13.34 -8.34
CA LYS A 140 11.29 13.32 -7.03
C LYS A 140 12.10 14.60 -6.83
N LEU A 141 13.00 14.93 -7.76
CA LEU A 141 13.86 16.10 -7.65
C LEU A 141 13.04 17.40 -7.63
N ALA A 142 12.02 17.52 -8.46
CA ALA A 142 11.10 18.65 -8.42
C ALA A 142 10.35 18.75 -7.06
N GLY A 143 10.04 17.61 -6.44
CA GLY A 143 9.48 17.56 -5.09
C GLY A 143 10.47 18.02 -4.03
N GLN A 144 11.73 17.56 -4.10
CA GLN A 144 12.81 17.95 -3.19
C GLN A 144 13.16 19.43 -3.32
N GLU A 145 13.21 19.96 -4.56
CA GLU A 145 13.40 21.38 -4.85
C GLU A 145 12.33 22.22 -4.12
N ARG A 146 11.04 21.87 -4.27
CA ARG A 146 9.94 22.57 -3.57
C ARG A 146 10.07 22.52 -2.05
N VAL A 147 10.50 21.39 -1.48
CA VAL A 147 10.74 21.26 -0.04
C VAL A 147 11.90 22.17 0.39
N ALA A 148 13.02 22.15 -0.33
CA ALA A 148 14.17 22.99 -0.05
C ALA A 148 13.78 24.47 -0.07
N ARG A 149 13.11 24.92 -1.14
CA ARG A 149 12.73 26.31 -1.34
C ARG A 149 11.68 26.81 -0.34
N HIS A 150 10.63 26.03 -0.09
CA HIS A 150 9.45 26.51 0.64
C HIS A 150 9.35 26.03 2.10
N LYS A 151 10.05 24.95 2.45
CA LYS A 151 10.02 24.41 3.82
C LYS A 151 11.32 24.64 4.56
N LEU A 152 12.45 24.43 3.91
CA LEU A 152 13.78 24.70 4.48
C LEU A 152 14.17 26.19 4.30
N LEU A 153 13.52 26.92 3.39
CA LEU A 153 13.84 28.28 3.02
C LEU A 153 15.30 28.44 2.51
N ASP A 154 15.80 27.39 1.89
CA ASP A 154 17.16 27.32 1.33
C ASP A 154 17.11 27.38 -0.20
N SER A 155 17.20 28.59 -0.74
CA SER A 155 17.18 28.80 -2.20
C SER A 155 18.44 28.25 -2.88
N THR A 156 19.60 28.26 -2.23
CA THR A 156 20.85 27.73 -2.79
C THR A 156 20.75 26.22 -3.03
N THR A 157 20.29 25.49 -2.03
CA THR A 157 20.02 24.05 -2.19
C THR A 157 18.94 23.78 -3.22
N ALA A 158 17.86 24.57 -3.23
CA ALA A 158 16.79 24.41 -4.21
C ALA A 158 17.28 24.61 -5.65
N ASP A 159 18.09 25.64 -5.89
CA ASP A 159 18.67 25.93 -7.23
C ASP A 159 19.65 24.83 -7.67
N ALA A 160 20.46 24.28 -6.74
CA ALA A 160 21.31 23.13 -7.02
C ALA A 160 20.50 21.89 -7.42
N ILE A 161 19.39 21.59 -6.72
CA ILE A 161 18.49 20.47 -7.05
C ILE A 161 17.81 20.71 -8.41
N ALA A 162 17.36 21.94 -8.69
CA ALA A 162 16.75 22.31 -9.96
C ALA A 162 17.73 22.10 -11.14
N HIS A 163 19.01 22.44 -10.96
CA HIS A 163 20.06 22.16 -11.93
C HIS A 163 20.16 20.67 -12.25
N PHE A 164 20.32 19.80 -11.23
CA PHE A 164 20.36 18.36 -11.44
C PHE A 164 19.06 17.82 -12.07
N SER A 165 17.91 18.35 -11.66
CA SER A 165 16.62 17.96 -12.26
C SER A 165 16.57 18.25 -13.76
N SER A 166 17.19 19.34 -14.23
CA SER A 166 17.25 19.70 -15.66
C SER A 166 18.11 18.77 -16.50
N GLU A 167 19.03 18.02 -15.88
CA GLU A 167 19.91 17.06 -16.56
C GLU A 167 19.25 15.67 -16.75
N VAL A 168 18.22 15.34 -15.93
CA VAL A 168 17.58 14.01 -15.95
C VAL A 168 17.07 13.59 -17.33
N PRO A 169 16.41 14.46 -18.12
CA PRO A 169 15.94 14.10 -19.47
C PRO A 169 17.06 13.67 -20.43
N ALA A 170 18.26 14.23 -20.27
CA ALA A 170 19.43 13.92 -21.09
C ALA A 170 20.19 12.64 -20.66
N GLY A 171 19.89 12.09 -19.48
CA GLY A 171 20.55 10.88 -18.96
C GLY A 171 20.34 9.67 -19.88
N GLU A 172 21.33 9.22 -20.61
CA GLU A 172 21.25 8.19 -21.66
C GLU A 172 20.88 6.79 -21.14
N ASN A 173 21.13 6.52 -19.87
CA ASN A 173 20.85 5.24 -19.23
C ASN A 173 20.46 5.42 -17.76
N ILE A 174 19.92 4.36 -17.16
CA ILE A 174 19.43 4.37 -15.76
C ILE A 174 20.57 4.69 -14.78
N THR A 175 21.78 4.23 -15.04
CA THR A 175 22.95 4.51 -14.19
C THR A 175 23.27 5.99 -14.14
N THR A 176 23.26 6.67 -15.30
CA THR A 176 23.45 8.12 -15.38
C THR A 176 22.34 8.87 -14.63
N VAL A 177 21.08 8.48 -14.83
CA VAL A 177 19.95 9.11 -14.12
C VAL A 177 20.08 8.92 -12.60
N ARG A 178 20.50 7.74 -12.13
CA ARG A 178 20.77 7.49 -10.71
C ARG A 178 21.92 8.31 -10.16
N LEU A 179 22.96 8.55 -10.96
CA LEU A 179 24.08 9.42 -10.57
C LEU A 179 23.61 10.86 -10.36
N ILE A 180 22.85 11.40 -11.31
CA ILE A 180 22.25 12.74 -11.21
C ILE A 180 21.36 12.83 -9.96
N GLU A 181 20.48 11.83 -9.75
CA GLU A 181 19.61 11.75 -8.57
C GLU A 181 20.43 11.77 -7.26
N SER A 182 21.52 11.01 -7.19
CA SER A 182 22.36 10.91 -5.99
C SER A 182 23.03 12.24 -5.63
N GLN A 183 23.36 13.07 -6.62
CA GLN A 183 23.92 14.41 -6.41
C GLN A 183 22.86 15.35 -5.84
N GLY A 184 21.66 15.38 -6.44
CA GLY A 184 20.53 16.14 -5.93
C GLY A 184 20.13 15.71 -4.51
N ALA A 185 20.07 14.41 -4.26
CA ALA A 185 19.76 13.87 -2.93
C ALA A 185 20.83 14.25 -1.89
N ARG A 186 22.10 14.29 -2.25
CA ARG A 186 23.19 14.72 -1.35
C ARG A 186 23.01 16.18 -0.94
N ALA A 187 22.76 17.08 -1.89
CA ALA A 187 22.49 18.49 -1.61
C ALA A 187 21.27 18.64 -0.69
N TYR A 188 20.18 17.92 -1.01
CA TYR A 188 18.96 17.92 -0.24
C TYR A 188 19.16 17.50 1.22
N TRP A 189 19.78 16.35 1.47
CA TRP A 189 20.00 15.85 2.83
C TRP A 189 21.04 16.64 3.62
N SER A 190 21.99 17.30 2.94
CA SER A 190 22.92 18.23 3.58
C SER A 190 22.19 19.40 4.22
N ALA A 191 21.19 19.96 3.54
CA ALA A 191 20.36 21.05 4.08
C ALA A 191 19.54 20.67 5.31
N TRP A 192 19.20 19.36 5.46
CA TRP A 192 18.47 18.88 6.62
C TRP A 192 19.35 18.72 7.86
N SER A 193 20.64 18.49 7.70
CA SER A 193 21.53 18.06 8.78
C SER A 193 21.58 19.00 9.98
N ALA A 194 21.46 20.31 9.74
CA ALA A 194 21.51 21.34 10.77
C ALA A 194 20.14 21.69 11.40
N LEU A 195 19.04 21.05 10.93
CA LEU A 195 17.71 21.36 11.45
C LEU A 195 17.59 21.04 12.94
N PRO A 196 17.17 22.01 13.77
CA PRO A 196 16.93 21.78 15.19
C PRO A 196 15.68 20.93 15.41
N VAL A 197 15.74 20.07 16.41
CA VAL A 197 14.62 19.23 16.85
C VAL A 197 14.21 19.68 18.25
N ASN A 198 13.00 20.20 18.35
CA ASN A 198 12.48 20.79 19.57
C ASN A 198 11.79 19.76 20.47
N PHE A 199 12.06 19.84 21.77
CA PHE A 199 11.40 19.07 22.83
C PHE A 199 10.87 20.02 23.90
N PRO A 200 9.82 19.63 24.65
CA PRO A 200 9.36 20.40 25.81
C PRO A 200 10.47 20.58 26.85
N LYS A 201 10.51 21.71 27.52
CA LYS A 201 11.53 22.01 28.53
C LYS A 201 11.69 20.91 29.58
N ASN A 202 10.58 20.33 30.03
CA ASN A 202 10.56 19.25 31.01
C ASN A 202 11.18 17.91 30.49
N ASP A 203 11.33 17.75 29.19
CA ASP A 203 11.93 16.55 28.58
C ASP A 203 13.42 16.72 28.32
N LEU A 204 13.93 17.95 28.22
CA LEU A 204 15.30 18.25 27.80
C LEU A 204 16.40 17.55 28.61
N SER A 205 16.19 17.33 29.91
CA SER A 205 17.14 16.60 30.76
C SER A 205 17.24 15.11 30.46
N ARG A 206 16.22 14.55 29.79
CA ARG A 206 16.12 13.13 29.42
C ARG A 206 16.36 12.88 27.92
N VAL A 207 16.53 13.96 27.14
CA VAL A 207 16.75 13.87 25.68
C VAL A 207 18.24 13.85 25.41
N PRO A 208 18.77 12.79 24.75
CA PRO A 208 20.15 12.74 24.31
C PRO A 208 20.51 13.92 23.41
N GLU A 209 21.75 14.37 23.46
CA GLU A 209 22.18 15.54 22.67
C GLU A 209 22.03 15.31 21.16
N HIS A 210 22.38 14.13 20.67
CA HIS A 210 22.26 13.74 19.25
C HIS A 210 20.81 13.66 18.75
N TRP A 211 19.80 13.76 19.63
CA TRP A 211 18.40 13.86 19.23
C TRP A 211 17.94 15.29 18.98
N ARG A 212 18.74 16.31 19.35
CA ARG A 212 18.36 17.72 19.26
C ARG A 212 18.59 18.36 17.88
N SER A 213 19.17 17.59 16.95
CA SER A 213 19.31 17.98 15.55
C SER A 213 18.92 16.82 14.64
N PHE A 214 18.62 17.12 13.38
CA PHE A 214 18.35 16.08 12.38
C PHE A 214 19.59 15.21 12.12
N GLY A 215 20.78 15.84 12.08
CA GLY A 215 22.06 15.15 11.94
C GLY A 215 22.24 14.39 10.63
N ALA A 216 23.32 13.65 10.56
CA ALA A 216 23.58 12.74 9.44
C ALA A 216 22.72 11.47 9.57
N ARG A 217 22.26 10.93 8.44
CA ARG A 217 21.52 9.66 8.38
C ARG A 217 22.48 8.45 8.33
N VAL A 218 23.41 8.42 9.26
CA VAL A 218 24.46 7.40 9.35
C VAL A 218 24.57 6.98 10.82
N SER A 219 24.69 5.69 11.07
CA SER A 219 24.90 5.20 12.44
C SER A 219 26.25 5.70 13.00
N PRO A 220 26.27 6.36 14.14
CA PRO A 220 27.53 6.78 14.76
C PRO A 220 28.35 5.60 15.27
N LEU A 221 27.75 4.41 15.45
CA LEU A 221 28.43 3.21 15.95
C LEU A 221 28.96 2.33 14.82
N THR A 222 28.20 2.15 13.74
CA THR A 222 28.50 1.17 12.69
C THR A 222 28.82 1.79 11.33
N GLY A 223 28.61 3.10 11.16
CA GLY A 223 28.74 3.78 9.86
C GLY A 223 27.67 3.38 8.84
N SER A 224 26.71 2.52 9.20
CA SER A 224 25.68 2.05 8.30
C SER A 224 24.76 3.20 7.87
N PRO A 225 24.50 3.35 6.56
CA PRO A 225 23.59 4.40 6.07
C PRO A 225 22.14 4.08 6.42
N ARG A 226 21.30 5.14 6.51
CA ARG A 226 19.85 5.08 6.76
C ARG A 226 19.45 4.58 8.15
N HIS A 227 20.36 4.44 9.10
CA HIS A 227 19.99 4.18 10.48
C HIS A 227 19.25 5.38 11.08
N ALA A 228 18.19 5.09 11.82
CA ALA A 228 17.46 6.11 12.56
C ALA A 228 18.18 6.37 13.88
N THR A 229 19.12 7.31 13.89
CA THR A 229 19.89 7.67 15.09
C THR A 229 19.17 8.66 15.99
N ASN A 230 18.10 9.28 15.49
CA ASN A 230 17.33 10.29 16.19
C ASN A 230 15.84 10.25 15.82
N PRO A 231 14.97 10.93 16.57
CA PRO A 231 13.54 10.95 16.39
C PRO A 231 13.05 11.30 14.98
N PRO A 232 13.49 12.37 14.31
CA PRO A 232 13.04 12.67 12.95
C PRO A 232 13.38 11.57 11.94
N ASN A 233 14.59 10.98 12.04
CA ASN A 233 14.98 9.86 11.19
C ASN A 233 14.13 8.61 11.45
N ALA A 234 13.77 8.34 12.72
CA ALA A 234 12.87 7.25 13.07
C ALA A 234 11.46 7.47 12.49
N ILE A 235 10.93 8.70 12.55
CA ILE A 235 9.65 9.05 11.94
C ILE A 235 9.71 8.87 10.43
N LEU A 236 10.74 9.39 9.74
CA LEU A 236 10.91 9.23 8.29
C LEU A 236 10.96 7.78 7.86
N ASN A 237 11.80 6.97 8.53
CA ASN A 237 11.90 5.56 8.19
C ASN A 237 10.56 4.86 8.33
N TYR A 238 9.82 5.15 9.40
CA TYR A 238 8.51 4.55 9.62
C TYR A 238 7.47 5.02 8.59
N LEU A 239 7.41 6.32 8.28
CA LEU A 239 6.51 6.85 7.26
C LEU A 239 6.84 6.31 5.86
N TYR A 240 8.13 6.11 5.55
CA TYR A 240 8.54 5.45 4.31
C TYR A 240 8.10 3.99 4.26
N SER A 241 8.10 3.26 5.38
CA SER A 241 7.57 1.90 5.43
C SER A 241 6.04 1.87 5.23
N VAL A 242 5.33 2.84 5.78
CA VAL A 242 3.90 3.01 5.50
C VAL A 242 3.66 3.33 4.02
N LEU A 243 4.43 4.23 3.43
CA LEU A 243 4.38 4.54 1.99
C LEU A 243 4.73 3.31 1.14
N GLU A 244 5.74 2.51 1.53
CA GLU A 244 6.11 1.28 0.83
C GLU A 244 4.96 0.27 0.83
N SER A 245 4.28 0.09 1.96
CA SER A 245 3.12 -0.79 2.02
C SER A 245 1.99 -0.35 1.06
N GLU A 246 1.75 0.96 0.93
CA GLU A 246 0.77 1.49 -0.02
C GLU A 246 1.23 1.32 -1.48
N ALA A 247 2.53 1.46 -1.76
CA ALA A 247 3.10 1.21 -3.09
C ALA A 247 2.98 -0.27 -3.50
N ARG A 248 3.24 -1.20 -2.58
CA ARG A 248 3.01 -2.65 -2.78
C ARG A 248 1.54 -2.94 -3.09
N LEU A 249 0.62 -2.37 -2.33
CA LEU A 249 -0.82 -2.53 -2.55
C LEU A 249 -1.26 -1.95 -3.89
N ALA A 250 -0.74 -0.79 -4.28
CA ALA A 250 -1.04 -0.16 -5.57
C ALA A 250 -0.53 -1.00 -6.75
N ALA A 251 0.71 -1.52 -6.68
CA ALA A 251 1.27 -2.42 -7.68
C ALA A 251 0.44 -3.70 -7.82
N ALA A 252 0.13 -4.36 -6.71
CA ALA A 252 -0.68 -5.58 -6.69
C ALA A 252 -2.10 -5.35 -7.23
N ALA A 253 -2.73 -4.22 -6.90
CA ALA A 253 -4.06 -3.86 -7.41
C ALA A 253 -4.10 -3.68 -8.93
N LEU A 254 -2.98 -3.39 -9.57
CA LEU A 254 -2.84 -3.28 -11.03
C LEU A 254 -2.38 -4.59 -11.69
N GLY A 255 -2.04 -5.61 -10.90
CA GLY A 255 -1.48 -6.87 -11.39
C GLY A 255 0.00 -6.78 -11.77
N LEU A 256 0.70 -5.74 -11.30
CA LEU A 256 2.15 -5.61 -11.37
C LEU A 256 2.82 -6.45 -10.28
N ASP A 257 4.01 -6.92 -10.55
CA ASP A 257 4.88 -7.56 -9.56
C ASP A 257 5.64 -6.47 -8.80
N PRO A 258 5.46 -6.30 -7.49
CA PRO A 258 6.16 -5.27 -6.72
C PRO A 258 7.67 -5.52 -6.65
N GLY A 259 8.15 -6.75 -6.87
CA GLY A 259 9.57 -7.10 -6.84
C GLY A 259 10.35 -6.69 -8.09
N LEU A 260 9.69 -6.59 -9.26
CA LEU A 260 10.34 -6.27 -10.53
C LEU A 260 10.47 -4.75 -10.72
N GLY A 261 11.63 -4.19 -10.40
CA GLY A 261 11.91 -2.75 -10.50
C GLY A 261 12.26 -2.28 -11.93
N VAL A 262 12.21 -0.96 -12.10
CA VAL A 262 12.65 -0.28 -13.33
C VAL A 262 13.84 0.67 -13.08
N LEU A 263 13.90 1.28 -11.91
CA LEU A 263 14.97 2.15 -11.45
C LEU A 263 15.96 1.42 -10.54
N HIS A 264 15.44 0.73 -9.52
CA HIS A 264 16.26 -0.04 -8.60
C HIS A 264 16.56 -1.42 -9.17
N VAL A 265 17.80 -1.87 -8.97
CA VAL A 265 18.20 -3.23 -9.35
C VAL A 265 17.42 -4.24 -8.50
N ASP A 266 16.92 -5.29 -9.13
CA ASP A 266 16.24 -6.37 -8.42
C ASP A 266 17.22 -7.06 -7.47
N THR A 267 16.84 -7.13 -6.21
CA THR A 267 17.63 -7.79 -5.18
C THR A 267 16.74 -8.73 -4.37
N PRO A 268 17.24 -9.88 -3.92
CA PRO A 268 16.47 -10.76 -3.05
C PRO A 268 15.89 -10.00 -1.84
N ALA A 269 14.66 -10.33 -1.49
CA ALA A 269 13.93 -9.75 -0.34
C ALA A 269 13.69 -8.24 -0.39
N ARG A 270 13.71 -7.61 -1.61
CA ARG A 270 13.32 -6.22 -1.78
C ARG A 270 12.29 -6.07 -2.89
N ASP A 271 11.22 -5.37 -2.60
CA ASP A 271 10.20 -5.01 -3.59
C ASP A 271 10.64 -3.77 -4.38
N SER A 272 11.50 -4.00 -5.39
CA SER A 272 12.17 -2.93 -6.15
C SER A 272 11.20 -1.99 -6.84
N LEU A 273 10.09 -2.49 -7.44
CA LEU A 273 9.08 -1.62 -8.03
C LEU A 273 8.34 -0.80 -6.99
N ALA A 274 8.04 -1.38 -5.81
CA ALA A 274 7.43 -0.61 -4.74
C ALA A 274 8.34 0.56 -4.33
N CYS A 275 9.66 0.30 -4.21
CA CYS A 275 10.64 1.35 -3.96
C CYS A 275 10.66 2.42 -5.07
N ASP A 276 10.55 2.02 -6.34
CA ASP A 276 10.50 2.94 -7.48
C ASP A 276 9.27 3.86 -7.42
N LEU A 277 8.10 3.28 -7.14
CA LEU A 277 6.83 4.01 -7.04
C LEU A 277 6.81 5.03 -5.90
N MET A 278 7.61 4.80 -4.86
CA MET A 278 7.72 5.72 -3.72
C MET A 278 8.49 6.99 -4.07
N GLU A 279 9.45 6.95 -4.99
CA GLU A 279 10.41 8.03 -5.21
C GLU A 279 9.73 9.40 -5.43
N PRO A 280 8.70 9.54 -6.27
CA PRO A 280 8.00 10.82 -6.45
C PRO A 280 7.22 11.29 -5.22
N VAL A 281 6.86 10.38 -4.30
CA VAL A 281 6.05 10.68 -3.12
C VAL A 281 6.93 10.99 -1.89
N ARG A 282 8.17 10.49 -1.84
CA ARG A 282 9.08 10.76 -0.71
C ARG A 282 9.17 12.22 -0.30
N PRO A 283 9.30 13.20 -1.21
CA PRO A 283 9.33 14.61 -0.83
C PRO A 283 8.04 15.11 -0.14
N GLN A 284 6.89 14.47 -0.39
CA GLN A 284 5.65 14.79 0.31
C GLN A 284 5.68 14.28 1.77
N VAL A 285 6.26 13.10 1.99
CA VAL A 285 6.49 12.56 3.35
C VAL A 285 7.47 13.48 4.11
N ASP A 286 8.53 13.92 3.44
CA ASP A 286 9.52 14.82 4.00
C ASP A 286 8.88 16.15 4.43
N ALA A 287 8.08 16.75 3.54
CA ALA A 287 7.33 17.98 3.84
C ALA A 287 6.36 17.79 5.02
N TYR A 288 5.70 16.64 5.09
CA TYR A 288 4.81 16.31 6.21
C TYR A 288 5.55 16.28 7.55
N LEU A 289 6.72 15.64 7.59
CA LEU A 289 7.57 15.64 8.79
C LEU A 289 8.04 17.05 9.16
N LEU A 290 8.53 17.82 8.19
CA LEU A 290 8.98 19.21 8.43
C LEU A 290 7.86 20.06 9.01
N ASP A 291 6.68 20.01 8.42
CA ASP A 291 5.50 20.72 8.93
C ASP A 291 5.15 20.30 10.36
N TRP A 292 5.39 19.06 10.70
CA TRP A 292 5.13 18.59 12.06
C TRP A 292 6.17 19.12 13.07
N ILE A 293 7.46 18.85 12.83
CA ILE A 293 8.53 19.19 13.77
C ILE A 293 8.74 20.70 13.94
N THR A 294 8.32 21.50 12.95
CA THR A 294 8.34 22.97 13.05
C THR A 294 7.17 23.54 13.85
N ARG A 295 6.00 22.87 13.83
CA ARG A 295 4.79 23.33 14.53
C ARG A 295 4.67 22.83 15.97
N GLN A 296 5.22 21.66 16.25
CA GLN A 296 5.04 20.98 17.54
C GLN A 296 6.33 20.34 18.02
N PRO A 297 6.70 20.53 19.30
CA PRO A 297 7.83 19.81 19.87
C PRO A 297 7.54 18.32 19.94
N LEU A 298 8.56 17.50 19.68
CA LEU A 298 8.50 16.06 19.86
C LEU A 298 8.55 15.71 21.35
N ARG A 299 7.81 14.69 21.77
CA ARG A 299 7.85 14.22 23.17
C ARG A 299 8.85 13.09 23.34
N ARG A 300 9.63 13.12 24.41
CA ARG A 300 10.63 12.08 24.72
C ARG A 300 9.99 10.69 24.81
N GLU A 301 8.81 10.58 25.36
CA GLU A 301 8.06 9.32 25.55
C GLU A 301 7.63 8.62 24.27
N TRP A 302 7.65 9.31 23.14
CA TRP A 302 7.31 8.72 21.84
C TRP A 302 8.42 7.87 21.23
N PHE A 303 9.60 7.90 21.84
CA PHE A 303 10.81 7.26 21.30
C PHE A 303 11.57 6.51 22.39
N PHE A 304 12.29 5.48 21.95
CA PHE A 304 13.30 4.80 22.79
C PHE A 304 14.51 4.47 21.94
N GLU A 305 15.67 4.41 22.58
CA GLU A 305 16.92 4.06 21.95
C GLU A 305 17.23 2.60 22.24
N GLN A 306 17.58 1.84 21.21
CA GLN A 306 18.05 0.48 21.35
C GLN A 306 19.55 0.44 21.67
N ARG A 307 20.04 -0.71 22.12
CA ARG A 307 21.45 -0.89 22.47
C ARG A 307 22.42 -0.66 21.30
N ASP A 308 21.94 -0.80 20.06
CA ASP A 308 22.70 -0.56 18.83
C ASP A 308 22.67 0.92 18.39
N GLY A 309 22.12 1.83 19.20
CA GLY A 309 21.99 3.26 18.92
C GLY A 309 20.84 3.62 17.99
N ASN A 310 19.96 2.67 17.64
CA ASN A 310 18.79 2.97 16.83
C ASN A 310 17.70 3.61 17.68
N CYS A 311 17.19 4.76 17.23
CA CYS A 311 16.00 5.39 17.76
C CYS A 311 14.76 4.70 17.17
N ARG A 312 13.87 4.23 18.03
CA ARG A 312 12.63 3.55 17.66
C ARG A 312 11.42 4.30 18.18
N LEU A 313 10.29 4.11 17.51
CA LEU A 313 9.01 4.68 17.91
C LEU A 313 8.35 3.84 19.01
N ALA A 314 7.77 4.49 20.00
CA ALA A 314 6.84 3.85 20.92
C ALA A 314 5.58 3.38 20.16
N GLY A 315 5.00 2.24 20.56
CA GLY A 315 3.89 1.62 19.84
C GLY A 315 2.69 2.55 19.63
N SER A 316 2.30 3.31 20.66
CA SER A 316 1.20 4.30 20.56
C SER A 316 1.48 5.40 19.53
N PHE A 317 2.73 5.79 19.37
CA PHE A 317 3.11 6.79 18.38
C PHE A 317 3.16 6.20 16.96
N ALA A 318 3.66 4.96 16.80
CA ALA A 318 3.62 4.23 15.54
C ALA A 318 2.18 4.05 15.03
N VAL A 319 1.21 3.76 15.92
CA VAL A 319 -0.22 3.72 15.58
C VAL A 319 -0.69 5.03 14.95
N ARG A 320 -0.36 6.16 15.55
CA ARG A 320 -0.74 7.48 15.01
C ARG A 320 -0.14 7.74 13.63
N LEU A 321 1.10 7.32 13.38
CA LEU A 321 1.74 7.46 12.07
C LEU A 321 1.10 6.53 11.03
N SER A 322 0.68 5.33 11.40
CA SER A 322 -0.01 4.40 10.50
C SER A 322 -1.36 4.95 10.01
N GLU A 323 -2.02 5.81 10.79
CA GLU A 323 -3.26 6.48 10.39
C GLU A 323 -3.08 7.38 9.14
N THR A 324 -1.82 7.73 8.78
CA THR A 324 -1.52 8.51 7.57
C THR A 324 -1.54 7.66 6.27
N ALA A 325 -1.62 6.34 6.35
CA ALA A 325 -1.59 5.43 5.18
C ALA A 325 -2.53 5.86 4.02
N PRO A 326 -3.79 6.29 4.26
CA PRO A 326 -4.65 6.74 3.18
C PRO A 326 -4.13 7.98 2.42
N ILE A 327 -3.32 8.82 3.06
CA ILE A 327 -2.71 9.98 2.41
C ILE A 327 -1.71 9.48 1.37
N TRP A 328 -0.85 8.57 1.78
CA TRP A 328 0.21 8.01 0.92
C TRP A 328 -0.35 7.11 -0.17
N GLY A 329 -1.39 6.33 0.13
CA GLY A 329 -2.11 5.54 -0.85
C GLY A 329 -2.71 6.40 -1.98
N ARG A 330 -3.29 7.56 -1.66
CA ARG A 330 -3.78 8.52 -2.65
C ARG A 330 -2.67 9.16 -3.48
N ALA A 331 -1.51 9.38 -2.88
CA ALA A 331 -0.37 9.99 -3.57
C ALA A 331 0.32 9.01 -4.53
N VAL A 332 0.47 7.73 -4.13
CA VAL A 332 1.19 6.73 -4.94
C VAL A 332 0.34 6.08 -6.03
N ALA A 333 -0.97 5.98 -5.85
CA ALA A 333 -1.84 5.28 -6.79
C ALA A 333 -1.81 5.86 -8.23
N PRO A 334 -1.85 7.18 -8.47
CA PRO A 334 -1.74 7.73 -9.81
C PRO A 334 -0.39 7.44 -10.48
N ILE A 335 0.69 7.36 -9.69
CA ILE A 335 2.03 7.03 -10.18
C ILE A 335 2.06 5.58 -10.65
N ALA A 336 1.54 4.66 -9.85
CA ALA A 336 1.45 3.24 -10.21
C ALA A 336 0.60 3.03 -11.47
N GLU A 337 -0.53 3.75 -11.61
CA GLU A 337 -1.38 3.71 -12.81
C GLU A 337 -0.63 4.21 -14.04
N TRP A 338 0.10 5.31 -13.92
CA TRP A 338 0.90 5.85 -15.01
C TRP A 338 2.01 4.87 -15.42
N VAL A 339 2.73 4.28 -14.46
CA VAL A 339 3.76 3.25 -14.75
C VAL A 339 3.16 2.06 -15.48
N ALA A 340 2.00 1.55 -15.03
CA ALA A 340 1.31 0.47 -15.71
C ALA A 340 0.94 0.84 -17.16
N GLN A 341 0.48 2.07 -17.41
CA GLN A 341 0.19 2.56 -18.77
C GLN A 341 1.45 2.61 -19.64
N GLN A 342 2.59 3.09 -19.10
CA GLN A 342 3.85 3.11 -19.83
C GLN A 342 4.31 1.70 -20.22
N LEU A 343 4.18 0.73 -19.33
CA LEU A 343 4.49 -0.67 -19.62
C LEU A 343 3.55 -1.26 -20.66
N TRP A 344 2.26 -1.03 -20.55
CA TRP A 344 1.26 -1.47 -21.52
C TRP A 344 1.52 -0.91 -22.93
N SER A 345 1.94 0.34 -23.04
CA SER A 345 2.22 0.98 -24.33
C SER A 345 3.27 0.26 -25.15
N THR A 346 4.14 -0.55 -24.51
CA THR A 346 5.15 -1.38 -25.19
C THR A 346 4.58 -2.64 -25.82
N THR A 347 3.38 -3.08 -25.41
CA THR A 347 2.77 -4.35 -25.84
C THR A 347 1.84 -4.21 -27.04
N ARG A 348 1.42 -3.00 -27.38
CA ARG A 348 0.47 -2.72 -28.46
C ARG A 348 0.91 -1.55 -29.33
N LYS A 349 0.99 -1.77 -30.62
CA LYS A 349 0.91 -0.70 -31.61
C LYS A 349 -0.52 -0.15 -31.58
N ARG A 350 -0.74 1.04 -31.00
CA ARG A 350 -1.97 1.83 -31.08
C ARG A 350 -3.25 1.20 -30.46
N ALA A 351 -3.37 1.19 -29.15
CA ALA A 351 -4.69 1.26 -28.53
C ALA A 351 -4.57 2.11 -27.27
N GLU A 352 -5.41 3.15 -27.15
CA GLU A 352 -5.66 3.79 -25.87
C GLU A 352 -6.15 2.72 -24.89
N ILE A 353 -5.36 2.47 -23.87
CA ILE A 353 -5.71 1.49 -22.86
C ILE A 353 -6.30 2.27 -21.71
N ASP A 354 -7.60 2.23 -21.61
CA ASP A 354 -8.31 2.67 -20.43
C ASP A 354 -8.08 1.63 -19.32
N LEU A 355 -6.94 1.77 -18.62
CA LEU A 355 -6.73 1.01 -17.40
C LEU A 355 -7.73 1.53 -16.38
N PRO A 356 -8.63 0.67 -15.90
CA PRO A 356 -9.55 1.11 -14.88
C PRO A 356 -8.72 1.57 -13.66
N PRO A 357 -9.07 2.72 -13.06
CA PRO A 357 -8.35 3.26 -11.92
C PRO A 357 -8.36 2.28 -10.75
N THR A 358 -7.34 2.32 -9.91
CA THR A 358 -7.33 1.56 -8.67
C THR A 358 -8.49 1.99 -7.78
N HIS A 359 -8.88 1.15 -6.84
CA HIS A 359 -9.91 1.50 -5.87
C HIS A 359 -9.57 2.80 -5.10
N LEU A 360 -8.29 3.02 -4.82
CA LEU A 360 -7.77 4.23 -4.18
C LEU A 360 -7.98 5.46 -5.04
N THR A 361 -7.62 5.39 -6.33
CA THR A 361 -7.79 6.49 -7.28
C THR A 361 -9.27 6.75 -7.58
N GLN A 362 -10.11 5.72 -7.66
CA GLN A 362 -11.57 5.88 -7.80
C GLN A 362 -12.15 6.66 -6.63
N THR A 363 -11.77 6.32 -5.40
CA THR A 363 -12.24 7.03 -4.21
C THR A 363 -11.82 8.50 -4.25
N HIS A 364 -10.55 8.77 -4.56
CA HIS A 364 -10.04 10.13 -4.67
C HIS A 364 -10.73 10.94 -5.79
N ARG A 365 -10.95 10.35 -6.97
CA ARG A 365 -11.67 11.00 -8.07
C ARG A 365 -13.13 11.32 -7.72
N ARG A 366 -13.79 10.45 -6.94
CA ARG A 366 -15.17 10.69 -6.45
C ARG A 366 -15.20 11.83 -5.44
N GLU A 367 -14.27 11.84 -4.48
CA GLU A 367 -14.13 12.92 -3.50
C GLU A 367 -13.82 14.26 -4.17
N ALA A 368 -12.92 14.30 -5.16
CA ALA A 368 -12.55 15.50 -5.90
C ALA A 368 -13.71 16.06 -6.77
N LYS A 369 -14.63 15.20 -7.21
CA LYS A 369 -15.82 15.61 -7.99
C LYS A 369 -17.00 16.01 -7.11
N GLY A 370 -16.88 16.01 -5.78
CA GLY A 370 -17.98 16.32 -4.86
C GLY A 370 -19.15 15.35 -4.91
N ILE A 371 -18.97 14.17 -5.50
CA ILE A 371 -20.01 13.16 -5.62
C ILE A 371 -20.07 12.41 -4.29
N SER A 372 -21.05 12.77 -3.47
CA SER A 372 -21.40 12.02 -2.26
C SER A 372 -21.60 10.53 -2.59
N SER A 373 -21.13 9.65 -1.70
CA SER A 373 -21.20 8.18 -1.83
C SER A 373 -22.64 7.61 -1.86
N THR A 374 -23.65 8.44 -1.95
CA THR A 374 -25.07 8.09 -2.01
C THR A 374 -25.63 7.97 -3.43
N SER A 375 -24.86 8.20 -4.50
CA SER A 375 -25.33 7.92 -5.85
C SER A 375 -25.33 6.42 -6.11
N ILE A 376 -26.51 5.83 -6.17
CA ILE A 376 -26.80 4.47 -6.63
C ILE A 376 -26.03 4.25 -7.94
N ALA A 377 -25.14 3.23 -7.95
CA ALA A 377 -24.47 2.82 -9.18
C ALA A 377 -25.50 2.60 -10.29
N PRO A 378 -25.27 3.05 -11.55
CA PRO A 378 -26.15 2.70 -12.64
C PRO A 378 -26.23 1.17 -12.69
N VAL A 379 -27.44 0.66 -12.62
CA VAL A 379 -27.74 -0.77 -12.77
C VAL A 379 -27.14 -1.17 -14.11
N ALA A 380 -26.11 -2.02 -14.10
CA ALA A 380 -25.59 -2.62 -15.31
C ALA A 380 -26.77 -3.24 -16.07
N PRO A 381 -26.85 -3.13 -17.41
CA PRO A 381 -27.93 -3.75 -18.16
C PRO A 381 -27.97 -5.24 -17.76
N ARG A 382 -29.16 -5.69 -17.34
CA ARG A 382 -29.36 -7.09 -16.97
C ARG A 382 -28.97 -7.93 -18.17
N VAL A 383 -27.88 -8.67 -18.06
CA VAL A 383 -27.58 -9.74 -19.01
C VAL A 383 -28.73 -10.73 -18.85
N GLU A 384 -29.62 -10.78 -19.84
CA GLU A 384 -30.71 -11.74 -19.84
C GLU A 384 -30.10 -13.12 -19.87
N ASN A 385 -30.27 -13.87 -18.77
CA ASN A 385 -29.86 -15.26 -18.74
C ASN A 385 -30.82 -16.05 -19.64
N LEU A 386 -30.29 -16.60 -20.70
CA LEU A 386 -31.07 -17.39 -21.66
C LEU A 386 -31.02 -18.88 -21.32
N CYS A 387 -32.14 -19.56 -21.48
CA CYS A 387 -32.26 -21.00 -21.31
C CYS A 387 -31.36 -21.75 -22.30
N ARG A 388 -30.50 -22.61 -21.81
CA ARG A 388 -29.56 -23.39 -22.64
C ARG A 388 -30.27 -24.41 -23.59
N GLY A 389 -31.55 -24.70 -23.37
CA GLY A 389 -32.33 -25.62 -24.19
C GLY A 389 -33.15 -24.97 -25.27
N CYS A 390 -33.70 -23.76 -25.09
CA CYS A 390 -34.62 -23.11 -26.01
C CYS A 390 -34.39 -21.63 -26.23
N GLY A 391 -33.37 -21.00 -25.61
CA GLY A 391 -33.06 -19.58 -25.78
C GLY A 391 -34.02 -18.58 -25.11
N LYS A 392 -35.06 -19.02 -24.42
CA LYS A 392 -36.00 -18.11 -23.72
C LYS A 392 -35.33 -17.48 -22.48
N PRO A 393 -35.67 -16.22 -22.14
CA PRO A 393 -35.20 -15.58 -20.92
C PRO A 393 -35.59 -16.41 -19.68
N ILE A 394 -34.65 -16.51 -18.74
CA ILE A 394 -34.82 -17.25 -17.48
C ILE A 394 -34.33 -16.43 -16.28
N ASN A 395 -34.83 -16.73 -15.11
CA ASN A 395 -34.42 -16.07 -13.89
C ASN A 395 -32.94 -16.32 -13.57
N PRO A 396 -32.21 -15.35 -12.96
CA PRO A 396 -30.83 -15.49 -12.54
C PRO A 396 -30.62 -16.76 -11.70
N GLY A 397 -29.56 -17.51 -12.03
CA GLY A 397 -29.20 -18.75 -11.32
C GLY A 397 -29.81 -20.03 -11.89
N ARG A 398 -30.72 -19.95 -12.86
CA ARG A 398 -31.25 -21.14 -13.57
C ARG A 398 -30.51 -21.38 -14.89
N LYS A 399 -30.30 -22.65 -15.24
CA LYS A 399 -29.67 -23.06 -16.52
C LYS A 399 -30.71 -23.36 -17.61
N HIS A 400 -31.93 -23.69 -17.21
CA HIS A 400 -33.05 -24.06 -18.07
C HIS A 400 -34.38 -23.43 -17.60
N CYS A 401 -35.28 -23.11 -18.51
CA CYS A 401 -36.66 -22.73 -18.19
C CYS A 401 -37.43 -23.94 -17.64
N ALA A 402 -38.62 -23.70 -17.07
CA ALA A 402 -39.43 -24.75 -16.48
C ALA A 402 -39.72 -25.90 -17.49
N ASP A 403 -40.07 -25.55 -18.72
CA ASP A 403 -40.38 -26.51 -19.77
C ASP A 403 -39.18 -27.37 -20.18
N CYS A 404 -37.99 -26.75 -20.28
CA CYS A 404 -36.76 -27.46 -20.62
C CYS A 404 -36.15 -28.24 -19.46
N ALA A 405 -36.47 -27.88 -18.21
CA ALA A 405 -35.99 -28.59 -17.02
C ALA A 405 -36.67 -29.98 -16.87
N ILE A 406 -37.89 -30.14 -17.39
CA ILE A 406 -38.71 -31.36 -17.30
C ILE A 406 -38.37 -32.34 -18.44
N ARG A 407 -37.75 -31.88 -19.55
CA ARG A 407 -37.42 -32.74 -20.71
C ARG A 407 -36.24 -33.67 -20.42
N PRO A 408 -36.24 -34.92 -20.92
CA PRO A 408 -35.13 -35.85 -20.84
C PRO A 408 -33.84 -35.26 -21.41
N ALA A 409 -32.69 -35.63 -20.86
CA ALA A 409 -31.39 -35.06 -21.25
C ALA A 409 -31.07 -35.19 -22.75
N THR A 410 -31.53 -36.29 -23.40
CA THR A 410 -31.41 -36.55 -24.83
C THR A 410 -32.11 -35.54 -25.72
N GLU A 411 -33.32 -35.08 -25.35
CA GLU A 411 -34.09 -34.08 -26.14
C GLU A 411 -33.52 -32.68 -25.99
N ARG A 412 -32.89 -32.39 -24.84
CA ARG A 412 -32.21 -31.09 -24.62
C ARG A 412 -31.00 -30.88 -25.52
N PHE A 413 -30.28 -31.96 -25.83
CA PHE A 413 -29.11 -31.94 -26.74
C PHE A 413 -29.49 -31.69 -28.20
N VAL A 414 -30.59 -32.24 -28.66
CA VAL A 414 -31.08 -32.06 -30.03
C VAL A 414 -31.55 -30.63 -30.29
N SER A 415 -32.20 -29.98 -29.32
CA SER A 415 -32.65 -28.60 -29.46
C SER A 415 -31.46 -27.61 -29.39
N ALA A 416 -30.46 -27.85 -28.57
CA ALA A 416 -29.26 -27.00 -28.50
C ALA A 416 -28.40 -27.12 -29.80
N ALA A 417 -28.33 -28.30 -30.40
CA ALA A 417 -27.65 -28.54 -31.68
C ALA A 417 -28.38 -27.88 -32.88
N ARG A 418 -29.72 -27.74 -32.81
CA ARG A 418 -30.51 -27.02 -33.83
C ARG A 418 -30.32 -25.51 -33.71
N LEU A 419 -30.29 -24.95 -32.48
CA LEU A 419 -30.01 -23.54 -32.24
C LEU A 419 -28.58 -23.14 -32.63
N GLY A 420 -27.60 -23.99 -32.37
CA GLY A 420 -26.21 -23.79 -32.79
C GLY A 420 -26.04 -23.79 -34.31
N ARG A 421 -26.78 -24.61 -35.05
CA ARG A 421 -26.80 -24.63 -36.53
C ARG A 421 -27.53 -23.42 -37.12
N ALA A 422 -28.59 -22.92 -36.49
CA ALA A 422 -29.29 -21.74 -36.95
C ALA A 422 -28.44 -20.45 -36.72
N ALA A 423 -27.67 -20.39 -35.64
CA ALA A 423 -26.73 -19.29 -35.36
C ALA A 423 -25.52 -19.27 -36.32
N ALA A 424 -25.08 -20.43 -36.79
CA ALA A 424 -23.98 -20.55 -37.74
C ALA A 424 -24.38 -20.23 -39.20
N GLN A 425 -25.67 -20.06 -39.48
CA GLN A 425 -26.21 -19.71 -40.80
C GLN A 425 -26.65 -18.25 -40.91
N THR A 426 -26.37 -17.42 -39.94
CA THR A 426 -26.62 -15.97 -40.05
C THR A 426 -25.59 -15.28 -40.94
N PRO A 427 -25.96 -14.25 -41.73
CA PRO A 427 -25.04 -13.58 -42.65
C PRO A 427 -23.77 -13.01 -41.95
N GLU A 428 -23.83 -12.68 -40.67
CA GLU A 428 -22.69 -12.21 -39.89
C GLU A 428 -21.66 -13.32 -39.55
N ALA A 429 -22.09 -14.57 -39.48
CA ALA A 429 -21.19 -15.70 -39.22
C ALA A 429 -20.42 -16.14 -40.47
N LEU A 430 -20.99 -15.95 -41.65
CA LEU A 430 -20.34 -16.24 -42.95
C LEU A 430 -19.29 -15.20 -43.33
N ALA A 431 -19.44 -13.96 -42.90
CA ALA A 431 -18.48 -12.86 -43.14
C ALA A 431 -17.18 -12.97 -42.32
N LYS A 432 -17.09 -13.89 -41.37
CA LYS A 432 -15.89 -14.09 -40.53
C LYS A 432 -15.03 -15.29 -40.99
N GLN A 433 -15.43 -16.00 -42.06
CA GLN A 433 -14.72 -17.16 -42.62
C GLN A 433 -14.12 -16.92 -44.02
N SER A 434 -14.24 -15.70 -44.58
CA SER A 434 -13.61 -15.27 -45.81
C SER A 434 -12.41 -14.33 -45.55
#